data_c463aa373e36cd9d7c20b32ab3eaae47
#
_entry.id   c463aa373e36cd9d7c20b32ab3eaae47
#
_cell.length_a   1.000
_cell.length_b   1.000
_cell.length_c   1.000
_cell.angle_alpha   90.00
_cell.angle_beta   90.00
_cell.angle_gamma   90.00
#
_symmetry.space_group_name_H-M   'P 1'
#
loop_
_entity.id
_entity.type
_entity.pdbx_description
1 polymer ?
#
loop_
_entity_poly.entity_id
_entity_poly.type
_entity_poly.pdbx_seq_one_letter_code
_entity_poly.pdbx_strand_id
1 'polypeptide(L)'
;MSTGQPAHNTGVADDPEVVRRALLTRGWYRFGYDSTLADWVSAVIPHARAIADDPAARHAWLRCGGTWFAGVNILPNAPDGSLPAIGDRPAVPPLQGRAIRFLRETMGHGALPLDRAQLSICYPGYPAAPQPDESEAAFRYRRNRDAAHVDGLERDAARNRRLGEAHAFILAIPVAEAGPEAAPFTIWEGSHEIMRTAFRTRLTGLPREAWSQQDVTAAYTTARREAFESCRRVTLSAAPGEAYIAHRLSLHGVAPWEATAGPGAWRPIVYFRPELPALPDGTPDFEAWLSLP
;
A
#
# COMPACT_ATOMS: atom_id res chain seq x y z
N MET A 1 -21.66 -3.19 29.15
CA MET A 1 -22.04 -3.26 27.74
C MET A 1 -20.86 -3.91 27.03
N SER A 2 -21.09 -5.12 26.51
CA SER A 2 -20.04 -6.02 26.02
C SER A 2 -19.43 -5.53 24.72
N THR A 3 -18.17 -5.16 24.72
CA THR A 3 -17.39 -4.87 23.51
C THR A 3 -17.02 -6.20 22.86
N GLY A 4 -17.78 -6.58 21.83
CA GLY A 4 -17.47 -7.76 21.03
C GLY A 4 -16.15 -7.57 20.28
N GLN A 5 -15.12 -8.30 20.69
CA GLN A 5 -13.95 -8.57 19.87
C GLN A 5 -14.41 -9.26 18.57
N PRO A 6 -13.94 -8.82 17.39
CA PRO A 6 -14.20 -9.58 16.18
C PRO A 6 -13.50 -10.93 16.31
N ALA A 7 -14.29 -12.00 16.23
CA ALA A 7 -13.82 -13.37 16.26
C ALA A 7 -12.71 -13.56 15.22
N HIS A 8 -11.56 -14.06 15.66
CA HIS A 8 -10.54 -14.62 14.77
C HIS A 8 -11.18 -15.75 13.98
N ASN A 9 -11.38 -15.54 12.70
CA ASN A 9 -11.95 -16.55 11.80
C ASN A 9 -10.88 -17.62 11.55
N THR A 10 -10.78 -18.57 12.48
CA THR A 10 -9.89 -19.71 12.37
C THR A 10 -10.54 -20.74 11.45
N GLY A 11 -10.10 -20.82 10.18
CA GLY A 11 -10.22 -22.06 9.43
C GLY A 11 -11.10 -22.09 8.18
N VAL A 12 -11.62 -20.99 7.66
CA VAL A 12 -12.13 -20.98 6.29
C VAL A 12 -10.96 -20.62 5.38
N ALA A 13 -10.55 -21.56 4.52
CA ALA A 13 -9.60 -21.26 3.46
C ALA A 13 -10.18 -20.10 2.63
N ASP A 14 -9.37 -19.03 2.40
CA ASP A 14 -9.79 -17.92 1.56
C ASP A 14 -10.10 -18.45 0.16
N ASP A 15 -11.39 -18.62 -0.16
CA ASP A 15 -11.83 -19.08 -1.48
C ASP A 15 -11.36 -18.08 -2.55
N PRO A 16 -10.54 -18.49 -3.52
CA PRO A 16 -9.99 -17.59 -4.53
C PRO A 16 -11.04 -16.78 -5.28
N GLU A 17 -12.23 -17.33 -5.55
CA GLU A 17 -13.30 -16.60 -6.23
C GLU A 17 -13.97 -15.57 -5.33
N VAL A 18 -14.11 -15.86 -4.04
CA VAL A 18 -14.58 -14.88 -3.06
C VAL A 18 -13.60 -13.72 -2.93
N VAL A 19 -12.30 -14.03 -2.83
CA VAL A 19 -11.22 -13.03 -2.77
C VAL A 19 -11.20 -12.19 -4.04
N ARG A 20 -11.24 -12.82 -5.21
CA ARG A 20 -11.27 -12.15 -6.52
C ARG A 20 -12.48 -11.21 -6.63
N ARG A 21 -13.67 -11.69 -6.28
CA ARG A 21 -14.88 -10.87 -6.28
C ARG A 21 -14.75 -9.67 -5.35
N ALA A 22 -14.25 -9.87 -4.13
CA ALA A 22 -14.05 -8.77 -3.19
C ALA A 22 -13.05 -7.73 -3.73
N LEU A 23 -11.94 -8.15 -4.31
CA LEU A 23 -10.96 -7.24 -4.91
C LEU A 23 -11.57 -6.44 -6.07
N LEU A 24 -12.36 -7.08 -6.93
CA LEU A 24 -12.99 -6.43 -8.09
C LEU A 24 -14.15 -5.51 -7.70
N THR A 25 -14.86 -5.78 -6.61
CA THR A 25 -16.04 -4.97 -6.21
C THR A 25 -15.71 -3.93 -5.15
N ARG A 26 -14.89 -4.27 -4.17
CA ARG A 26 -14.52 -3.41 -3.06
C ARG A 26 -13.18 -2.70 -3.27
N GLY A 27 -12.31 -3.29 -4.09
CA GLY A 27 -10.93 -2.83 -4.28
C GLY A 27 -9.96 -3.34 -3.23
N TRP A 28 -10.34 -4.29 -2.38
CA TRP A 28 -9.46 -4.84 -1.34
C TRP A 28 -9.96 -6.18 -0.78
N TYR A 29 -9.01 -6.92 -0.18
CA TYR A 29 -9.29 -8.12 0.63
C TYR A 29 -8.25 -8.29 1.74
N ARG A 30 -8.66 -8.80 2.91
CA ARG A 30 -7.77 -9.19 4.00
C ARG A 30 -7.76 -10.71 4.13
N PHE A 31 -6.58 -11.30 4.00
CA PHE A 31 -6.32 -12.71 4.25
C PHE A 31 -6.19 -12.96 5.75
N GLY A 32 -6.76 -14.04 6.21
CA GLY A 32 -6.59 -14.50 7.58
C GLY A 32 -5.16 -14.98 7.87
N TYR A 33 -4.92 -15.35 9.13
CA TYR A 33 -3.60 -15.81 9.57
C TYR A 33 -3.08 -16.99 8.74
N ASP A 34 -1.81 -16.90 8.34
CA ASP A 34 -1.07 -17.89 7.56
C ASP A 34 0.29 -18.10 8.25
N SER A 35 0.57 -19.35 8.71
CA SER A 35 1.82 -19.66 9.42
C SER A 35 3.07 -19.43 8.55
N THR A 36 2.99 -19.72 7.24
CA THR A 36 4.11 -19.49 6.31
C THR A 36 4.44 -18.00 6.20
N LEU A 37 3.41 -17.15 6.18
CA LEU A 37 3.59 -15.71 6.21
C LEU A 37 4.12 -15.23 7.57
N ALA A 38 3.66 -15.82 8.67
CA ALA A 38 4.14 -15.51 10.02
C ALA A 38 5.63 -15.84 10.20
N ASP A 39 6.12 -16.93 9.60
CA ASP A 39 7.53 -17.29 9.59
C ASP A 39 8.36 -16.24 8.82
N TRP A 40 7.87 -15.80 7.66
CA TRP A 40 8.50 -14.72 6.89
C TRP A 40 8.55 -13.41 7.70
N VAL A 41 7.43 -13.05 8.34
CA VAL A 41 7.34 -11.86 9.21
C VAL A 41 8.34 -11.95 10.37
N SER A 42 8.43 -13.08 11.03
CA SER A 42 9.36 -13.29 12.14
C SER A 42 10.81 -13.09 11.72
N ALA A 43 11.17 -13.55 10.51
CA ALA A 43 12.50 -13.41 9.96
C ALA A 43 12.81 -11.97 9.49
N VAL A 44 11.82 -11.21 9.01
CA VAL A 44 12.02 -9.85 8.47
C VAL A 44 12.07 -8.77 9.57
N ILE A 45 11.47 -9.00 10.75
CA ILE A 45 11.43 -8.01 11.84
C ILE A 45 12.82 -7.47 12.23
N PRO A 46 13.88 -8.29 12.42
CA PRO A 46 15.20 -7.76 12.76
C PRO A 46 15.79 -6.84 11.68
N HIS A 47 15.51 -7.11 10.40
CA HIS A 47 15.92 -6.25 9.29
C HIS A 47 15.13 -4.94 9.28
N ALA A 48 13.81 -5.00 9.49
CA ALA A 48 12.97 -3.81 9.56
C ALA A 48 13.37 -2.89 10.71
N ARG A 49 13.69 -3.45 11.89
CA ARG A 49 14.18 -2.67 13.03
C ARG A 49 15.52 -2.02 12.73
N ALA A 50 16.49 -2.77 12.21
CA ALA A 50 17.80 -2.23 11.86
C ALA A 50 17.69 -1.06 10.87
N ILE A 51 16.80 -1.14 9.88
CA ILE A 51 16.53 -0.05 8.93
C ILE A 51 15.87 1.14 9.65
N ALA A 52 14.87 0.89 10.49
CA ALA A 52 14.15 1.93 11.23
C ALA A 52 15.03 2.67 12.24
N ASP A 53 16.04 2.01 12.77
CA ASP A 53 16.98 2.57 13.75
C ASP A 53 18.24 3.18 13.11
N ASP A 54 18.49 2.92 11.83
CA ASP A 54 19.63 3.48 11.10
C ASP A 54 19.53 5.01 10.99
N PRO A 55 20.53 5.79 11.47
CA PRO A 55 20.46 7.25 11.47
C PRO A 55 20.35 7.85 10.06
N ALA A 56 20.99 7.26 9.05
CA ALA A 56 20.94 7.75 7.68
C ALA A 56 19.55 7.51 7.07
N ALA A 57 18.98 6.31 7.28
CA ALA A 57 17.63 5.99 6.86
C ALA A 57 16.59 6.89 7.56
N ARG A 58 16.74 7.14 8.88
CA ARG A 58 15.87 8.06 9.61
C ARG A 58 15.95 9.48 9.07
N HIS A 59 17.13 9.99 8.81
CA HIS A 59 17.32 11.31 8.22
C HIS A 59 16.64 11.41 6.84
N ALA A 60 16.78 10.39 6.02
CA ALA A 60 16.21 10.36 4.68
C ALA A 60 14.69 10.20 4.65
N TRP A 61 14.10 9.43 5.57
CA TRP A 61 12.73 8.94 5.45
C TRP A 61 11.77 9.33 6.57
N LEU A 62 12.26 9.89 7.69
CA LEU A 62 11.39 10.30 8.78
C LEU A 62 10.64 11.60 8.42
N ARG A 63 9.33 11.58 8.58
CA ARG A 63 8.40 12.62 8.14
C ARG A 63 7.40 12.95 9.25
N CYS A 64 6.56 13.96 9.02
CA CYS A 64 5.44 14.34 9.89
C CYS A 64 5.86 14.60 11.34
N GLY A 65 6.92 15.37 11.57
CA GLY A 65 7.43 15.65 12.91
C GLY A 65 8.00 14.41 13.62
N GLY A 66 8.56 13.47 12.85
CA GLY A 66 9.16 12.24 13.39
C GLY A 66 8.18 11.10 13.65
N THR A 67 6.93 11.23 13.20
CA THR A 67 5.89 10.23 13.46
C THR A 67 5.56 9.31 12.27
N TRP A 68 6.25 9.47 11.15
CA TRP A 68 6.13 8.58 10.00
C TRP A 68 7.49 8.31 9.35
N PHE A 69 7.88 7.06 9.30
CA PHE A 69 9.01 6.59 8.49
C PHE A 69 8.46 6.06 7.16
N ALA A 70 8.78 6.74 6.05
CA ALA A 70 8.16 6.51 4.75
C ALA A 70 8.94 5.58 3.83
N GLY A 71 10.02 4.99 4.26
CA GLY A 71 11.03 4.16 3.59
C GLY A 71 10.65 3.47 2.27
N VAL A 72 10.51 4.24 1.18
CA VAL A 72 10.14 3.71 -0.15
C VAL A 72 11.32 2.92 -0.71
N ASN A 73 11.06 1.70 -1.21
CA ASN A 73 12.05 0.80 -1.83
C ASN A 73 13.30 0.55 -0.96
N ILE A 74 13.15 0.61 0.38
CA ILE A 74 14.28 0.56 1.30
C ILE A 74 14.65 -0.86 1.72
N LEU A 75 13.69 -1.79 1.76
CA LEU A 75 13.96 -3.17 2.13
C LEU A 75 14.78 -3.82 1.00
N PRO A 76 15.97 -4.38 1.29
CA PRO A 76 16.87 -4.89 0.25
C PRO A 76 16.52 -6.34 -0.13
N ASN A 77 15.23 -6.64 -0.27
CA ASN A 77 14.74 -7.97 -0.67
C ASN A 77 15.06 -8.28 -2.13
N ALA A 78 15.28 -9.56 -2.40
CA ALA A 78 15.32 -10.11 -3.74
C ALA A 78 13.92 -10.14 -4.39
N PRO A 79 13.81 -10.37 -5.71
CA PRO A 79 12.52 -10.41 -6.43
C PRO A 79 11.51 -11.47 -5.94
N ASP A 80 11.95 -12.44 -5.17
CA ASP A 80 11.10 -13.45 -4.52
C ASP A 80 10.69 -13.06 -3.08
N GLY A 81 11.12 -11.88 -2.61
CA GLY A 81 10.87 -11.39 -1.25
C GLY A 81 11.84 -11.90 -0.20
N SER A 82 12.88 -12.65 -0.57
CA SER A 82 13.92 -13.13 0.35
C SER A 82 14.94 -12.06 0.68
N LEU A 83 15.63 -12.19 1.84
CA LEU A 83 16.81 -11.38 2.18
C LEU A 83 17.94 -12.29 2.66
N PRO A 84 19.18 -11.95 2.35
CA PRO A 84 20.34 -12.66 2.92
C PRO A 84 20.48 -12.41 4.42
N ALA A 85 21.13 -13.30 5.12
CA ALA A 85 21.59 -13.03 6.48
C ALA A 85 22.61 -11.87 6.48
N ILE A 86 22.48 -10.94 7.45
CA ILE A 86 23.35 -9.76 7.56
C ILE A 86 23.74 -9.59 9.04
N GLY A 87 24.99 -9.86 9.38
CA GLY A 87 25.45 -9.86 10.78
C GLY A 87 24.68 -10.92 11.59
N ASP A 88 24.04 -10.51 12.66
CA ASP A 88 23.21 -11.35 13.54
C ASP A 88 21.75 -11.51 13.06
N ARG A 89 21.36 -10.83 11.98
CA ARG A 89 20.03 -10.92 11.40
C ARG A 89 19.92 -12.17 10.54
N PRO A 90 18.89 -13.01 10.75
CA PRO A 90 18.71 -14.25 9.99
C PRO A 90 18.41 -13.97 8.52
N ALA A 91 18.65 -14.97 7.67
CA ALA A 91 18.11 -14.95 6.31
C ALA A 91 16.59 -14.96 6.36
N VAL A 92 15.94 -14.20 5.47
CA VAL A 92 14.50 -14.21 5.28
C VAL A 92 14.20 -15.12 4.08
N PRO A 93 13.34 -16.14 4.23
CA PRO A 93 12.99 -17.03 3.12
C PRO A 93 12.21 -16.30 2.02
N PRO A 94 12.05 -16.88 0.83
CA PRO A 94 11.13 -16.36 -0.19
C PRO A 94 9.74 -16.12 0.37
N LEU A 95 9.11 -15.01 -0.01
CA LEU A 95 7.76 -14.68 0.43
C LEU A 95 6.74 -15.64 -0.18
N GLN A 96 6.06 -16.35 0.69
CA GLN A 96 5.06 -17.33 0.36
C GLN A 96 3.79 -17.11 1.20
N GLY A 97 2.77 -17.93 0.97
CA GLY A 97 1.51 -17.88 1.69
C GLY A 97 0.32 -17.61 0.77
N ARG A 98 -0.88 -17.58 1.37
CA ARG A 98 -2.15 -17.53 0.63
C ARG A 98 -2.30 -16.26 -0.22
N ALA A 99 -1.89 -15.11 0.30
CA ALA A 99 -1.97 -13.84 -0.43
C ALA A 99 -1.10 -13.85 -1.70
N ILE A 100 0.16 -14.31 -1.61
CA ILE A 100 1.06 -14.41 -2.75
C ILE A 100 0.57 -15.46 -3.75
N ARG A 101 0.08 -16.59 -3.28
CA ARG A 101 -0.48 -17.64 -4.14
C ARG A 101 -1.68 -17.10 -4.92
N PHE A 102 -2.60 -16.42 -4.26
CA PHE A 102 -3.75 -15.80 -4.91
C PHE A 102 -3.33 -14.81 -6.00
N LEU A 103 -2.38 -13.92 -5.72
CA LEU A 103 -1.89 -12.94 -6.70
C LEU A 103 -1.25 -13.63 -7.91
N ARG A 104 -0.47 -14.69 -7.70
CA ARG A 104 0.22 -15.41 -8.77
C ARG A 104 -0.70 -16.28 -9.61
N GLU A 105 -1.55 -17.06 -8.97
CA GLU A 105 -2.33 -18.11 -9.62
C GLU A 105 -3.73 -17.62 -10.05
N THR A 106 -4.43 -16.87 -9.20
CA THR A 106 -5.81 -16.45 -9.47
C THR A 106 -5.88 -15.11 -10.20
N MET A 107 -5.01 -14.15 -9.83
CA MET A 107 -4.97 -12.85 -10.51
C MET A 107 -4.07 -12.85 -11.76
N GLY A 108 -3.41 -13.97 -12.01
CA GLY A 108 -2.62 -14.15 -13.25
C GLY A 108 -1.29 -13.41 -13.27
N HIS A 109 -0.81 -12.92 -12.11
CA HIS A 109 0.49 -12.23 -12.05
C HIS A 109 1.70 -13.19 -12.16
N GLY A 110 1.48 -14.52 -12.09
CA GLY A 110 2.50 -15.53 -12.36
C GLY A 110 3.78 -15.32 -11.56
N ALA A 111 4.91 -15.27 -12.27
CA ALA A 111 6.23 -15.04 -11.70
C ALA A 111 6.62 -13.56 -11.63
N LEU A 112 5.64 -12.62 -11.55
CA LEU A 112 5.93 -11.19 -11.43
C LEU A 112 6.93 -10.97 -10.28
N PRO A 113 8.11 -10.38 -10.55
CA PRO A 113 9.08 -10.10 -9.52
C PRO A 113 8.53 -9.06 -8.53
N LEU A 114 8.74 -9.30 -7.26
CA LEU A 114 8.42 -8.29 -6.23
C LEU A 114 9.43 -7.15 -6.32
N ASP A 115 8.95 -5.94 -6.16
CA ASP A 115 9.77 -4.75 -6.01
C ASP A 115 10.57 -4.78 -4.69
N ARG A 116 11.52 -3.88 -4.56
CA ARG A 116 12.11 -3.59 -3.24
C ARG A 116 11.03 -2.96 -2.38
N ALA A 117 10.68 -3.64 -1.29
CA ALA A 117 9.53 -3.25 -0.50
C ALA A 117 9.71 -1.89 0.19
N GLN A 118 8.60 -1.19 0.32
CA GLN A 118 8.52 -0.04 1.21
C GLN A 118 8.37 -0.53 2.66
N LEU A 119 9.15 0.04 3.57
CA LEU A 119 8.93 -0.07 5.00
C LEU A 119 8.24 1.21 5.49
N SER A 120 6.95 1.14 5.76
CA SER A 120 6.17 2.27 6.28
C SER A 120 5.87 2.07 7.76
N ILE A 121 6.37 2.99 8.61
CA ILE A 121 6.17 2.89 10.05
C ILE A 121 5.50 4.16 10.56
N CYS A 122 4.32 4.01 11.15
CA CYS A 122 3.72 5.08 11.93
C CYS A 122 4.07 4.92 13.40
N TYR A 123 4.32 6.06 14.04
CA TYR A 123 4.56 6.16 15.48
C TYR A 123 3.42 6.93 16.16
N PRO A 124 3.27 6.82 17.49
CA PRO A 124 2.27 7.55 18.25
C PRO A 124 2.25 9.05 17.93
N GLY A 125 1.04 9.58 17.75
CA GLY A 125 0.84 10.99 17.40
C GLY A 125 0.89 11.29 15.91
N TYR A 126 1.02 10.28 15.02
CA TYR A 126 0.97 10.51 13.58
C TYR A 126 -0.37 11.13 13.13
N PRO A 127 -0.35 12.16 12.30
CA PRO A 127 0.76 13.02 11.88
C PRO A 127 0.95 14.17 12.90
N ALA A 128 2.15 14.30 13.49
CA ALA A 128 2.41 15.30 14.54
C ALA A 128 2.60 16.72 13.99
N ALA A 129 3.26 16.85 12.84
CA ALA A 129 3.57 18.14 12.22
C ALA A 129 3.58 18.05 10.68
N PRO A 130 3.38 19.19 10.00
CA PRO A 130 3.57 19.24 8.54
C PRO A 130 5.01 18.95 8.16
N GLN A 131 5.21 18.50 6.90
CA GLN A 131 6.53 18.45 6.27
C GLN A 131 7.07 19.88 6.06
N PRO A 132 8.40 20.08 5.94
CA PRO A 132 8.97 21.39 5.72
C PRO A 132 8.34 22.16 4.53
N ASP A 133 8.01 21.43 3.44
CA ASP A 133 7.42 22.00 2.23
C ASP A 133 5.89 21.73 2.12
N GLU A 134 5.27 21.24 3.19
CA GLU A 134 3.84 20.94 3.21
C GLU A 134 3.04 22.18 3.63
N SER A 135 2.09 22.61 2.80
CA SER A 135 1.17 23.67 3.18
C SER A 135 0.22 23.21 4.29
N GLU A 136 -0.32 24.18 5.07
CA GLU A 136 -1.36 23.87 6.07
C GLU A 136 -2.56 23.16 5.47
N ALA A 137 -2.95 23.47 4.24
CA ALA A 137 -4.05 22.79 3.55
C ALA A 137 -3.72 21.33 3.26
N ALA A 138 -2.49 21.03 2.86
CA ALA A 138 -2.03 19.66 2.63
C ALA A 138 -1.93 18.88 3.97
N PHE A 139 -1.48 19.52 5.03
CA PHE A 139 -1.43 18.91 6.36
C PHE A 139 -2.83 18.64 6.92
N ARG A 140 -3.78 19.59 6.77
CA ARG A 140 -5.20 19.34 7.12
C ARG A 140 -5.77 18.20 6.29
N TYR A 141 -5.44 18.11 5.02
CA TYR A 141 -5.84 16.99 4.17
C TYR A 141 -5.28 15.65 4.67
N ARG A 142 -4.02 15.63 5.09
CA ARG A 142 -3.40 14.44 5.71
C ARG A 142 -4.15 13.99 6.96
N ARG A 143 -4.50 14.91 7.84
CA ARG A 143 -5.22 14.63 9.07
C ARG A 143 -6.68 14.22 8.86
N ASN A 144 -7.37 14.93 7.98
CA ASN A 144 -8.84 14.84 7.88
C ASN A 144 -9.29 13.94 6.72
N ARG A 145 -8.39 13.55 5.84
CA ARG A 145 -8.61 12.71 4.65
C ARG A 145 -7.51 11.66 4.47
N ASP A 146 -6.82 11.30 5.57
CA ASP A 146 -5.85 10.20 5.63
C ASP A 146 -4.70 10.31 4.60
N ALA A 147 -4.38 11.52 4.13
CA ALA A 147 -3.50 11.72 2.98
C ALA A 147 -3.90 10.91 1.72
N ALA A 148 -5.19 10.65 1.52
CA ALA A 148 -5.71 9.72 0.53
C ALA A 148 -5.22 10.02 -0.90
N HIS A 149 -4.72 8.98 -1.56
CA HIS A 149 -4.12 9.06 -2.90
C HIS A 149 -4.32 7.75 -3.67
N VAL A 150 -3.96 7.79 -4.94
CA VAL A 150 -3.75 6.62 -5.79
C VAL A 150 -2.27 6.59 -6.12
N ASP A 151 -1.64 5.43 -6.02
CA ASP A 151 -0.25 5.23 -6.37
C ASP A 151 -0.02 5.30 -7.89
N GLY A 152 1.23 5.50 -8.30
CA GLY A 152 1.61 5.55 -9.71
C GLY A 152 1.37 6.90 -10.39
N LEU A 153 0.97 7.94 -9.65
CA LEU A 153 0.82 9.29 -10.16
C LEU A 153 2.00 10.16 -9.75
N GLU A 154 2.77 10.62 -10.70
CA GLU A 154 3.85 11.57 -10.50
C GLU A 154 3.38 13.01 -10.63
N ARG A 155 4.18 13.95 -10.10
CA ARG A 155 3.98 15.40 -10.29
C ARG A 155 5.09 15.97 -11.14
N ASP A 156 4.70 16.70 -12.20
CA ASP A 156 5.66 17.48 -12.96
C ASP A 156 6.07 18.78 -12.22
N ALA A 157 6.98 19.57 -12.82
CA ALA A 157 7.45 20.82 -12.25
C ALA A 157 6.33 21.86 -12.02
N ALA A 158 5.26 21.82 -12.80
CA ALA A 158 4.06 22.64 -12.63
C ALA A 158 3.06 22.05 -11.60
N ARG A 159 3.43 20.93 -10.96
CA ARG A 159 2.63 20.16 -10.00
C ARG A 159 1.40 19.47 -10.61
N ASN A 160 1.33 19.36 -11.93
CA ASN A 160 0.32 18.56 -12.60
C ASN A 160 0.62 17.07 -12.37
N ARG A 161 -0.44 16.25 -12.31
CA ARG A 161 -0.30 14.81 -12.18
C ARG A 161 -0.23 14.16 -13.55
N ARG A 162 0.70 13.20 -13.65
CA ARG A 162 0.90 12.35 -14.82
C ARG A 162 0.94 10.89 -14.39
N LEU A 163 0.71 9.97 -15.32
CA LEU A 163 0.94 8.55 -15.09
C LEU A 163 2.45 8.29 -15.06
N GLY A 164 2.98 7.79 -13.96
CA GLY A 164 4.41 7.52 -13.75
C GLY A 164 4.72 6.03 -13.63
N GLU A 165 4.04 5.32 -12.71
CA GLU A 165 4.31 3.91 -12.41
C GLU A 165 3.05 3.06 -12.63
N ALA A 166 3.20 1.92 -13.29
CA ALA A 166 2.11 0.98 -13.56
C ALA A 166 2.13 -0.19 -12.56
N HIS A 167 1.81 0.09 -11.28
CA HIS A 167 1.77 -0.97 -10.27
C HIS A 167 0.75 -2.05 -10.58
N ALA A 168 1.07 -3.31 -10.29
CA ALA A 168 0.16 -4.43 -10.48
C ALA A 168 -0.90 -4.51 -9.36
N PHE A 169 -0.47 -4.32 -8.12
CA PHE A 169 -1.28 -4.37 -6.90
C PHE A 169 -0.55 -3.71 -5.73
N ILE A 170 -1.24 -3.58 -4.60
CA ILE A 170 -0.65 -3.25 -3.30
C ILE A 170 -0.81 -4.48 -2.41
N LEU A 171 0.29 -5.06 -1.96
CA LEU A 171 0.31 -6.10 -0.94
C LEU A 171 0.91 -5.51 0.34
N ALA A 172 0.17 -5.59 1.42
CA ALA A 172 0.58 -5.06 2.72
C ALA A 172 0.68 -6.15 3.77
N ILE A 173 1.82 -6.21 4.44
CA ILE A 173 2.16 -7.22 5.44
C ILE A 173 2.54 -6.51 6.74
N PRO A 174 1.68 -6.56 7.79
CA PRO A 174 2.05 -6.08 9.11
C PRO A 174 3.18 -6.92 9.71
N VAL A 175 4.19 -6.25 10.25
CA VAL A 175 5.34 -6.95 10.85
C VAL A 175 5.42 -6.81 12.37
N ALA A 176 4.47 -6.09 12.98
CA ALA A 176 4.27 -6.06 14.43
C ALA A 176 2.79 -5.87 14.76
N GLU A 177 2.41 -6.27 15.96
CA GLU A 177 1.08 -6.01 16.50
C GLU A 177 0.85 -4.50 16.64
N ALA A 178 -0.32 -4.06 16.18
CA ALA A 178 -0.78 -2.69 16.36
C ALA A 178 -2.31 -2.69 16.49
N GLY A 179 -2.83 -1.87 17.40
CA GLY A 179 -4.27 -1.72 17.57
C GLY A 179 -4.96 -1.12 16.34
N PRO A 180 -6.28 -1.30 16.20
CA PRO A 180 -7.04 -0.79 15.05
C PRO A 180 -7.03 0.74 14.93
N GLU A 181 -6.69 1.45 16.00
CA GLU A 181 -6.60 2.93 16.06
C GLU A 181 -5.15 3.43 15.92
N ALA A 182 -4.18 2.53 15.71
CA ALA A 182 -2.78 2.87 15.57
C ALA A 182 -2.44 3.20 14.11
N ALA A 183 -2.90 4.32 13.60
CA ALA A 183 -2.72 4.77 12.22
C ALA A 183 -3.09 3.70 11.17
N PRO A 184 -4.32 3.16 11.16
CA PRO A 184 -4.70 2.08 10.24
C PRO A 184 -4.62 2.53 8.79
N PHE A 185 -4.40 1.57 7.89
CA PHE A 185 -4.60 1.78 6.46
C PHE A 185 -6.07 2.05 6.17
N THR A 186 -6.34 3.00 5.31
CA THR A 186 -7.70 3.36 4.91
C THR A 186 -7.88 3.19 3.42
N ILE A 187 -9.08 2.80 3.01
CA ILE A 187 -9.44 2.62 1.61
C ILE A 187 -10.90 3.04 1.39
N TRP A 188 -11.21 3.60 0.24
CA TRP A 188 -12.57 3.91 -0.20
C TRP A 188 -13.07 2.80 -1.12
N GLU A 189 -14.02 1.99 -0.63
CA GLU A 189 -14.53 0.81 -1.34
C GLU A 189 -15.15 1.18 -2.69
N GLY A 190 -14.70 0.52 -3.76
CA GLY A 190 -15.19 0.76 -5.12
C GLY A 190 -14.53 1.95 -5.83
N SER A 191 -13.71 2.76 -5.15
CA SER A 191 -13.08 3.95 -5.74
C SER A 191 -12.17 3.65 -6.94
N HIS A 192 -11.67 2.42 -7.05
CA HIS A 192 -10.85 1.99 -8.19
C HIS A 192 -11.61 2.08 -9.52
N GLU A 193 -12.92 1.82 -9.54
CA GLU A 193 -13.73 1.93 -10.76
C GLU A 193 -13.97 3.40 -11.15
N ILE A 194 -14.18 4.27 -10.16
CA ILE A 194 -14.30 5.71 -10.39
C ILE A 194 -13.00 6.25 -11.00
N MET A 195 -11.85 5.88 -10.41
CA MET A 195 -10.53 6.30 -10.90
C MET A 195 -10.25 5.72 -12.30
N ARG A 196 -10.54 4.43 -12.53
CA ARG A 196 -10.40 3.78 -13.83
C ARG A 196 -11.19 4.52 -14.91
N THR A 197 -12.45 4.79 -14.64
CA THR A 197 -13.33 5.51 -15.56
C THR A 197 -12.82 6.89 -15.88
N ALA A 198 -12.40 7.66 -14.86
CA ALA A 198 -11.88 9.01 -15.04
C ALA A 198 -10.61 9.04 -15.90
N PHE A 199 -9.64 8.15 -15.62
CA PHE A 199 -8.41 8.08 -16.41
C PHE A 199 -8.69 7.61 -17.83
N ARG A 200 -9.49 6.57 -18.03
CA ARG A 200 -9.88 6.11 -19.36
C ARG A 200 -10.55 7.20 -20.18
N THR A 201 -11.51 7.90 -19.60
CA THR A 201 -12.20 9.03 -20.26
C THR A 201 -11.22 10.11 -20.68
N ARG A 202 -10.27 10.47 -19.80
CA ARG A 202 -9.25 11.51 -20.08
C ARG A 202 -8.30 11.08 -21.20
N LEU A 203 -7.98 9.81 -21.31
CA LEU A 203 -7.01 9.28 -22.26
C LEU A 203 -7.63 8.76 -23.56
N THR A 204 -8.96 8.67 -23.63
CA THR A 204 -9.68 8.22 -24.84
C THR A 204 -9.30 9.08 -26.05
N GLY A 205 -9.01 8.41 -27.16
CA GLY A 205 -8.66 9.05 -28.43
C GLY A 205 -7.20 9.54 -28.52
N LEU A 206 -6.41 9.37 -27.45
CA LEU A 206 -4.99 9.67 -27.47
C LEU A 206 -4.18 8.41 -27.81
N PRO A 207 -3.08 8.53 -28.57
CA PRO A 207 -2.15 7.42 -28.77
C PRO A 207 -1.53 7.00 -27.43
N ARG A 208 -1.34 5.69 -27.23
CA ARG A 208 -0.86 5.14 -25.94
C ARG A 208 0.50 5.67 -25.52
N GLU A 209 1.36 5.89 -26.47
CA GLU A 209 2.72 6.45 -26.26
C GLU A 209 2.68 7.86 -25.66
N ALA A 210 1.56 8.57 -25.81
CA ALA A 210 1.37 9.90 -25.25
C ALA A 210 0.77 9.91 -23.83
N TRP A 211 0.32 8.77 -23.29
CA TRP A 211 -0.44 8.71 -22.05
C TRP A 211 0.36 9.17 -20.83
N SER A 212 1.64 8.80 -20.73
CA SER A 212 2.54 9.23 -19.65
C SER A 212 2.78 10.75 -19.63
N GLN A 213 2.58 11.43 -20.76
CA GLN A 213 2.77 12.87 -20.89
C GLN A 213 1.49 13.68 -20.63
N GLN A 214 0.35 13.01 -20.45
CA GLN A 214 -0.92 13.70 -20.26
C GLN A 214 -1.10 14.23 -18.85
N ASP A 215 -1.58 15.46 -18.74
CA ASP A 215 -2.07 15.99 -17.48
C ASP A 215 -3.41 15.34 -17.12
N VAL A 216 -3.40 14.57 -16.06
CA VAL A 216 -4.59 13.89 -15.50
C VAL A 216 -5.10 14.57 -14.23
N THR A 217 -4.60 15.74 -13.86
CA THR A 217 -4.88 16.43 -12.60
C THR A 217 -6.37 16.68 -12.39
N ALA A 218 -7.05 17.22 -13.41
CA ALA A 218 -8.48 17.52 -13.33
C ALA A 218 -9.31 16.24 -13.19
N ALA A 219 -9.02 15.22 -14.01
CA ALA A 219 -9.70 13.91 -13.95
C ALA A 219 -9.53 13.25 -12.57
N TYR A 220 -8.29 13.18 -12.08
CA TYR A 220 -7.99 12.66 -10.76
C TYR A 220 -8.68 13.43 -9.62
N THR A 221 -8.67 14.77 -9.67
CA THR A 221 -9.25 15.60 -8.61
C THR A 221 -10.77 15.43 -8.54
N THR A 222 -11.43 15.35 -9.70
CA THR A 222 -12.87 15.11 -9.78
C THR A 222 -13.23 13.71 -9.29
N ALA A 223 -12.54 12.68 -9.77
CA ALA A 223 -12.74 11.30 -9.35
C ALA A 223 -12.50 11.10 -7.84
N ARG A 224 -11.46 11.75 -7.29
CA ARG A 224 -11.19 11.70 -5.85
C ARG A 224 -12.29 12.34 -5.02
N ARG A 225 -12.88 13.46 -5.48
CA ARG A 225 -14.03 14.10 -4.81
C ARG A 225 -15.22 13.16 -4.84
N GLU A 226 -15.56 12.63 -5.99
CA GLU A 226 -16.64 11.64 -6.15
C GLU A 226 -16.45 10.44 -5.23
N ALA A 227 -15.22 9.89 -5.16
CA ALA A 227 -14.92 8.77 -4.26
C ALA A 227 -15.14 9.12 -2.78
N PHE A 228 -14.82 10.35 -2.35
CA PHE A 228 -15.09 10.82 -0.98
C PHE A 228 -16.58 10.98 -0.69
N GLU A 229 -17.39 11.28 -1.68
CA GLU A 229 -18.83 11.52 -1.54
C GLU A 229 -19.64 10.23 -1.65
N SER A 230 -19.21 9.28 -2.49
CA SER A 230 -20.00 8.10 -2.83
C SER A 230 -19.48 6.77 -2.28
N CYS A 231 -18.17 6.67 -1.99
CA CYS A 231 -17.57 5.43 -1.52
C CYS A 231 -17.49 5.36 0.00
N ARG A 232 -17.72 4.16 0.54
CA ARG A 232 -17.54 3.90 1.97
C ARG A 232 -16.06 3.89 2.33
N ARG A 233 -15.64 4.75 3.26
CA ARG A 233 -14.30 4.68 3.86
C ARG A 233 -14.25 3.51 4.84
N VAL A 234 -13.24 2.66 4.69
CA VAL A 234 -12.97 1.50 5.55
C VAL A 234 -11.56 1.59 6.10
N THR A 235 -11.37 1.22 7.35
CA THR A 235 -10.07 1.03 7.98
C THR A 235 -9.69 -0.44 7.97
N LEU A 236 -8.45 -0.74 7.57
CA LEU A 236 -7.92 -2.09 7.57
C LEU A 236 -6.83 -2.20 8.63
N SER A 237 -7.04 -3.10 9.56
CA SER A 237 -6.01 -3.57 10.49
C SER A 237 -5.80 -5.06 10.26
N ALA A 238 -4.55 -5.49 10.41
CA ALA A 238 -4.16 -6.89 10.32
C ALA A 238 -3.01 -7.14 11.29
N ALA A 239 -2.91 -8.36 11.78
CA ALA A 239 -1.86 -8.83 12.68
C ALA A 239 -0.70 -9.48 11.90
N PRO A 240 0.48 -9.68 12.52
CA PRO A 240 1.54 -10.49 11.95
C PRO A 240 1.06 -11.89 11.54
N GLY A 241 1.40 -12.31 10.33
CA GLY A 241 0.85 -13.54 9.73
C GLY A 241 -0.44 -13.35 8.95
N GLU A 242 -1.07 -12.18 9.02
CA GLU A 242 -2.13 -11.75 8.12
C GLU A 242 -1.57 -10.81 7.04
N ALA A 243 -2.31 -10.66 5.94
CA ALA A 243 -2.00 -9.69 4.89
C ALA A 243 -3.27 -9.07 4.34
N TYR A 244 -3.16 -7.90 3.72
CA TYR A 244 -4.23 -7.38 2.88
C TYR A 244 -3.68 -6.97 1.52
N ILE A 245 -4.54 -7.12 0.51
CA ILE A 245 -4.29 -6.63 -0.83
C ILE A 245 -5.25 -5.49 -1.15
N ALA A 246 -4.76 -4.52 -1.91
CA ALA A 246 -5.60 -3.46 -2.45
C ALA A 246 -5.37 -3.33 -3.97
N HIS A 247 -6.46 -3.00 -4.66
CA HIS A 247 -6.40 -2.72 -6.08
C HIS A 247 -5.59 -1.45 -6.32
N ARG A 248 -4.68 -1.47 -7.28
CA ARG A 248 -3.74 -0.39 -7.63
C ARG A 248 -4.38 0.99 -7.85
N LEU A 249 -5.63 1.01 -8.34
CA LEU A 249 -6.39 2.24 -8.58
C LEU A 249 -7.26 2.67 -7.39
N SER A 250 -7.27 1.92 -6.29
CA SER A 250 -8.08 2.28 -5.13
C SER A 250 -7.56 3.56 -4.48
N LEU A 251 -8.47 4.47 -4.16
CA LEU A 251 -8.15 5.60 -3.29
C LEU A 251 -7.89 5.07 -1.88
N HIS A 252 -6.68 5.30 -1.38
CA HIS A 252 -6.24 4.78 -0.08
C HIS A 252 -5.35 5.76 0.66
N GLY A 253 -5.14 5.52 1.93
CA GLY A 253 -4.28 6.35 2.77
C GLY A 253 -4.01 5.73 4.13
N VAL A 254 -3.57 6.57 5.09
CA VAL A 254 -3.30 6.15 6.46
C VAL A 254 -3.97 7.13 7.41
N ALA A 255 -4.86 6.62 8.27
CA ALA A 255 -5.55 7.42 9.26
C ALA A 255 -4.58 7.96 10.33
N PRO A 256 -4.92 9.02 11.05
CA PRO A 256 -4.18 9.46 12.23
C PRO A 256 -4.07 8.35 13.29
N TRP A 257 -3.04 8.45 14.10
CA TRP A 257 -2.87 7.61 15.28
C TRP A 257 -3.74 8.13 16.42
N GLU A 258 -4.74 7.37 16.80
CA GLU A 258 -5.68 7.69 17.89
C GLU A 258 -5.55 6.75 19.09
N ALA A 259 -4.81 5.63 18.93
CA ALA A 259 -4.63 4.64 19.96
C ALA A 259 -3.82 5.19 21.16
N THR A 260 -4.15 4.71 22.35
CA THR A 260 -3.29 4.86 23.51
C THR A 260 -1.97 4.11 23.25
N ALA A 261 -0.84 4.79 23.45
CA ALA A 261 0.47 4.25 23.12
C ALA A 261 1.29 3.96 24.37
N GLY A 262 1.83 2.76 24.46
CA GLY A 262 2.89 2.41 25.40
C GLY A 262 4.27 2.82 24.88
N PRO A 263 5.31 2.76 25.74
CA PRO A 263 6.69 2.99 25.33
C PRO A 263 7.11 2.08 24.18
N GLY A 264 7.75 2.64 23.14
CA GLY A 264 8.22 1.90 21.99
C GLY A 264 7.13 1.43 21.02
N ALA A 265 5.89 1.93 21.16
CA ALA A 265 4.81 1.62 20.23
C ALA A 265 5.16 2.09 18.80
N TRP A 266 4.89 1.25 17.84
CA TRP A 266 5.08 1.49 16.42
C TRP A 266 4.12 0.62 15.60
N ARG A 267 3.79 1.05 14.39
CA ARG A 267 2.96 0.26 13.46
C ARG A 267 3.72 0.13 12.14
N PRO A 268 4.55 -0.90 11.99
CA PRO A 268 5.30 -1.17 10.78
C PRO A 268 4.53 -2.05 9.80
N ILE A 269 4.50 -1.64 8.55
CA ILE A 269 3.96 -2.40 7.43
C ILE A 269 5.02 -2.50 6.35
N VAL A 270 5.21 -3.69 5.79
CA VAL A 270 5.96 -3.92 4.56
C VAL A 270 4.96 -3.91 3.40
N TYR A 271 5.16 -3.01 2.44
CA TYR A 271 4.36 -2.90 1.23
C TYR A 271 5.16 -3.36 0.02
N PHE A 272 4.58 -4.26 -0.76
CA PHE A 272 5.03 -4.59 -2.11
C PHE A 272 4.05 -3.98 -3.11
N ARG A 273 4.61 -3.30 -4.11
CA ARG A 273 3.88 -2.64 -5.19
C ARG A 273 4.60 -2.84 -6.52
N PRO A 274 4.77 -4.12 -6.94
CA PRO A 274 5.52 -4.41 -8.15
C PRO A 274 4.83 -3.78 -9.35
N GLU A 275 5.65 -3.32 -10.30
CA GLU A 275 5.15 -2.80 -11.56
C GLU A 275 4.76 -3.95 -12.50
N LEU A 276 3.76 -3.71 -13.34
CA LEU A 276 3.44 -4.57 -14.46
C LEU A 276 4.64 -4.65 -15.42
N PRO A 277 4.79 -5.73 -16.19
CA PRO A 277 5.84 -5.81 -17.20
C PRO A 277 5.76 -4.61 -18.14
N ALA A 278 6.91 -3.97 -18.36
CA ALA A 278 7.01 -2.87 -19.30
C ALA A 278 6.78 -3.35 -20.76
N LEU A 279 6.38 -2.43 -21.62
CA LEU A 279 6.32 -2.65 -23.06
C LEU A 279 7.73 -2.90 -23.63
N PRO A 280 7.85 -3.44 -24.85
CA PRO A 280 9.15 -3.74 -25.46
C PRO A 280 10.11 -2.55 -25.58
N ASP A 281 9.59 -1.33 -25.61
CA ASP A 281 10.37 -0.08 -25.62
C ASP A 281 10.80 0.39 -24.21
N GLY A 282 10.45 -0.36 -23.17
CA GLY A 282 10.75 -0.04 -21.77
C GLY A 282 9.76 0.92 -21.10
N THR A 283 8.71 1.34 -21.79
CA THR A 283 7.68 2.21 -21.19
C THR A 283 6.69 1.41 -20.32
N PRO A 284 6.13 2.00 -19.25
CA PRO A 284 5.10 1.34 -18.44
C PRO A 284 3.84 1.03 -19.25
N ASP A 285 3.27 -0.18 -19.08
CA ASP A 285 2.02 -0.57 -19.72
C ASP A 285 0.79 0.01 -18.99
N PHE A 286 0.48 1.27 -19.29
CA PHE A 286 -0.71 1.92 -18.71
C PHE A 286 -2.04 1.39 -19.26
N GLU A 287 -2.05 0.74 -20.40
CA GLU A 287 -3.26 0.06 -20.88
C GLU A 287 -3.56 -1.16 -19.99
N ALA A 288 -2.57 -2.00 -19.74
CA ALA A 288 -2.70 -3.10 -18.78
C ALA A 288 -3.04 -2.57 -17.37
N TRP A 289 -2.41 -1.48 -16.94
CA TRP A 289 -2.68 -0.85 -15.64
C TRP A 289 -4.13 -0.41 -15.47
N LEU A 290 -4.77 0.10 -16.53
CA LEU A 290 -6.19 0.49 -16.53
C LEU A 290 -7.16 -0.65 -16.83
N SER A 291 -6.71 -1.74 -17.48
CA SER A 291 -7.58 -2.79 -18.03
C SER A 291 -7.62 -4.05 -17.20
N LEU A 292 -6.49 -4.44 -16.61
CA LEU A 292 -6.42 -5.64 -15.78
C LEU A 292 -7.32 -5.54 -14.55
N PRO A 293 -7.86 -6.67 -14.12
CA PRO A 293 -8.68 -6.76 -12.92
C PRO A 293 -7.88 -6.44 -11.64
#